data_433d8b7582dc0b0b202833c7f7fd5051
#
_entry.id   433d8b7582dc0b0b202833c7f7fd5051
#
_cell.length_a   1.000
_cell.length_b   1.000
_cell.length_c   1.000
_cell.angle_alpha   90.00
_cell.angle_beta   90.00
_cell.angle_gamma   90.00
#
_symmetry.space_group_name_H-M   'P 1'
#
loop_
_entity.id
_entity.type
_entity.pdbx_description
1 polymer ?
#
loop_
_entity_poly.entity_id
_entity_poly.type
_entity_poly.pdbx_seq_one_letter_code
_entity_poly.pdbx_strand_id
1 'polypeptide(L)'
;MVLALVLVVGLPVTGLTAARAVLFPQVDSPERVDAIVVVAGSNDDRYVYARSLAEEGVADHILVSQPPSGTGRYAAAIDSYCTSTPVTARDGRRIDIECFAPDVDTTEGETTAATRIAHERGYRSLLVVTYWGHVSRVRMYFEQCFDGPVYVTDTPRPTSISRRYALLHETGGYLKAFIRPAC
;
A
#
# COMPACT_ATOMS: atom_id res chain seq x y z
N MET A 1 0.08 -41.59 -2.42
CA MET A 1 1.18 -41.14 -3.27
C MET A 1 0.96 -39.70 -3.81
N VAL A 2 -0.18 -39.37 -4.42
CA VAL A 2 -0.51 -38.02 -4.91
C VAL A 2 -0.44 -36.93 -3.84
N LEU A 3 -0.99 -37.16 -2.66
CA LEU A 3 -0.98 -36.18 -1.53
C LEU A 3 0.44 -35.85 -1.06
N ALA A 4 1.32 -36.88 -0.98
CA ALA A 4 2.72 -36.67 -0.61
C ALA A 4 3.47 -35.84 -1.70
N LEU A 5 3.18 -36.04 -2.97
CA LEU A 5 3.76 -35.28 -4.06
C LEU A 5 3.31 -33.80 -4.01
N VAL A 6 2.03 -33.53 -3.72
CA VAL A 6 1.50 -32.17 -3.55
C VAL A 6 2.19 -31.46 -2.37
N LEU A 7 2.43 -32.15 -1.26
CA LEU A 7 3.12 -31.56 -0.12
C LEU A 7 4.61 -31.32 -0.37
N VAL A 8 5.30 -32.25 -1.02
CA VAL A 8 6.75 -32.17 -1.24
C VAL A 8 7.12 -31.18 -2.34
N VAL A 9 6.29 -31.03 -3.37
CA VAL A 9 6.57 -30.13 -4.51
C VAL A 9 5.75 -28.83 -4.38
N GLY A 10 4.50 -28.91 -4.00
CA GLY A 10 3.61 -27.76 -3.97
C GLY A 10 4.02 -26.71 -2.93
N LEU A 11 4.35 -27.10 -1.69
CA LEU A 11 4.74 -26.15 -0.65
C LEU A 11 6.04 -25.37 -0.98
N PRO A 12 7.14 -26.01 -1.42
CA PRO A 12 8.33 -25.28 -1.84
C PRO A 12 8.10 -24.34 -3.03
N VAL A 13 7.34 -24.77 -4.02
CA VAL A 13 7.02 -23.95 -5.20
C VAL A 13 6.21 -22.71 -4.78
N THR A 14 5.20 -22.88 -3.94
CA THR A 14 4.38 -21.75 -3.43
C THR A 14 5.22 -20.79 -2.60
N GLY A 15 6.06 -21.32 -1.70
CA GLY A 15 6.96 -20.50 -0.89
C GLY A 15 7.99 -19.72 -1.75
N LEU A 16 8.57 -20.37 -2.76
CA LEU A 16 9.51 -19.73 -3.67
C LEU A 16 8.84 -18.65 -4.54
N THR A 17 7.62 -18.90 -5.01
CA THR A 17 6.84 -17.93 -5.77
C THR A 17 6.51 -16.70 -4.92
N ALA A 18 6.07 -16.90 -3.68
CA ALA A 18 5.80 -15.81 -2.75
C ALA A 18 7.07 -15.02 -2.40
N ALA A 19 8.19 -15.70 -2.13
CA ALA A 19 9.47 -15.05 -1.87
C ALA A 19 9.95 -14.25 -3.10
N ARG A 20 9.77 -14.77 -4.31
CA ARG A 20 10.08 -14.07 -5.55
C ARG A 20 9.22 -12.81 -5.72
N ALA A 21 7.92 -12.89 -5.42
CA ALA A 21 7.02 -11.74 -5.49
C ALA A 21 7.43 -10.62 -4.54
N VAL A 22 7.97 -10.98 -3.36
CA VAL A 22 8.47 -10.00 -2.39
C VAL A 22 9.82 -9.41 -2.81
N LEU A 23 10.73 -10.24 -3.33
CA LEU A 23 12.09 -9.80 -3.72
C LEU A 23 12.12 -8.99 -5.01
N PHE A 24 11.20 -9.27 -5.92
CA PHE A 24 11.10 -8.65 -7.25
C PHE A 24 9.65 -8.20 -7.48
N PRO A 25 9.16 -7.23 -6.68
CA PRO A 25 7.79 -6.77 -6.81
C PRO A 25 7.60 -6.05 -8.15
N GLN A 26 6.39 -6.14 -8.68
CA GLN A 26 5.99 -5.29 -9.79
C GLN A 26 5.66 -3.90 -9.26
N VAL A 27 6.40 -2.91 -9.72
CA VAL A 27 6.21 -1.49 -9.38
C VAL A 27 5.62 -0.77 -10.58
N ASP A 28 4.59 0.03 -10.36
CA ASP A 28 3.87 0.75 -11.40
C ASP A 28 4.16 2.25 -11.36
N SER A 29 3.98 2.89 -12.51
CA SER A 29 4.10 4.34 -12.67
C SER A 29 3.01 4.84 -13.61
N PRO A 30 1.75 4.92 -13.15
CA PRO A 30 0.64 5.41 -13.98
C PRO A 30 0.80 6.92 -14.23
N GLU A 31 0.35 7.39 -15.41
CA GLU A 31 0.34 8.82 -15.72
C GLU A 31 -0.71 9.56 -14.87
N ARG A 32 -1.88 8.94 -14.64
CA ARG A 32 -2.96 9.51 -13.84
C ARG A 32 -3.85 8.43 -13.23
N VAL A 33 -4.31 8.71 -12.00
CA VAL A 33 -5.31 7.94 -11.25
C VAL A 33 -6.28 8.88 -10.54
N ASP A 34 -7.39 8.35 -10.02
CA ASP A 34 -8.35 9.18 -9.28
C ASP A 34 -7.86 9.52 -7.87
N ALA A 35 -7.18 8.58 -7.20
CA ALA A 35 -6.59 8.85 -5.89
C ALA A 35 -5.27 8.10 -5.65
N ILE A 36 -4.39 8.72 -4.85
CA ILE A 36 -3.22 8.07 -4.27
C ILE A 36 -3.58 7.62 -2.87
N VAL A 37 -3.29 6.37 -2.52
CA VAL A 37 -3.47 5.82 -1.17
C VAL A 37 -2.09 5.61 -0.53
N VAL A 38 -1.89 6.16 0.66
CA VAL A 38 -0.67 5.96 1.44
C VAL A 38 -0.97 5.04 2.59
N VAL A 39 -0.49 3.79 2.53
CA VAL A 39 -0.61 2.87 3.66
C VAL A 39 0.37 3.24 4.76
N ALA A 40 -0.03 3.10 6.01
CA ALA A 40 0.80 3.45 7.16
C ALA A 40 2.10 2.61 7.20
N GLY A 41 3.12 3.14 7.84
CA GLY A 41 4.37 2.40 8.00
C GLY A 41 5.58 3.25 8.30
N SER A 42 6.74 2.72 7.94
CA SER A 42 8.04 3.23 8.37
C SER A 42 8.39 4.61 7.82
N ASN A 43 9.44 5.19 8.38
CA ASN A 43 9.99 6.49 7.97
C ASN A 43 10.83 6.34 6.67
N ASP A 44 10.15 6.16 5.56
CA ASP A 44 10.71 6.01 4.21
C ASP A 44 10.23 7.10 3.24
N ASP A 45 9.77 8.23 3.79
CA ASP A 45 9.28 9.40 3.06
C ASP A 45 8.09 9.14 2.13
N ARG A 46 7.32 8.04 2.34
CA ARG A 46 6.17 7.70 1.50
C ARG A 46 5.13 8.82 1.41
N TYR A 47 4.95 9.59 2.48
CA TYR A 47 4.01 10.71 2.51
C TYR A 47 4.49 11.87 1.63
N VAL A 48 5.79 12.20 1.71
CA VAL A 48 6.42 13.21 0.87
C VAL A 48 6.39 12.78 -0.60
N TYR A 49 6.66 11.51 -0.87
CA TYR A 49 6.64 10.95 -2.21
C TYR A 49 5.22 10.96 -2.81
N ALA A 50 4.21 10.53 -2.07
CA ALA A 50 2.82 10.60 -2.51
C ALA A 50 2.39 12.02 -2.86
N ARG A 51 2.82 12.99 -2.04
CA ARG A 51 2.59 14.41 -2.32
C ARG A 51 3.28 14.86 -3.60
N SER A 52 4.54 14.50 -3.83
CA SER A 52 5.24 14.87 -5.07
C SER A 52 4.56 14.31 -6.32
N LEU A 53 4.06 13.07 -6.27
CA LEU A 53 3.28 12.47 -7.35
C LEU A 53 1.99 13.25 -7.64
N ALA A 54 1.28 13.68 -6.60
CA ALA A 54 0.09 14.51 -6.77
C ALA A 54 0.43 15.90 -7.33
N GLU A 55 1.52 16.53 -6.86
CA GLU A 55 2.02 17.80 -7.39
C GLU A 55 2.45 17.69 -8.87
N GLU A 56 2.90 16.52 -9.31
CA GLU A 56 3.23 16.19 -10.71
C GLU A 56 1.98 15.89 -11.55
N GLY A 57 0.81 15.75 -10.94
CA GLY A 57 -0.44 15.57 -11.66
C GLY A 57 -0.95 14.13 -11.72
N VAL A 58 -0.33 13.21 -11.00
CA VAL A 58 -0.76 11.79 -10.97
C VAL A 58 -2.14 11.64 -10.35
N ALA A 59 -2.49 12.47 -9.34
CA ALA A 59 -3.84 12.52 -8.76
C ALA A 59 -4.14 13.87 -8.11
N ASP A 60 -5.43 14.17 -7.92
CA ASP A 60 -5.89 15.33 -7.17
C ASP A 60 -6.30 15.00 -5.74
N HIS A 61 -6.36 13.70 -5.39
CA HIS A 61 -6.77 13.21 -4.07
C HIS A 61 -5.71 12.28 -3.48
N ILE A 62 -5.44 12.45 -2.17
CA ILE A 62 -4.57 11.57 -1.40
C ILE A 62 -5.33 11.06 -0.19
N LEU A 63 -5.43 9.74 -0.05
CA LEU A 63 -5.97 9.06 1.11
C LEU A 63 -4.81 8.57 1.99
N VAL A 64 -4.76 8.99 3.24
CA VAL A 64 -3.67 8.63 4.17
C VAL A 64 -4.20 7.77 5.28
N SER A 65 -3.68 6.55 5.39
CA SER A 65 -3.99 5.67 6.52
C SER A 65 -3.33 6.18 7.80
N GLN A 66 -4.15 6.36 8.84
CA GLN A 66 -3.73 6.81 10.18
C GLN A 66 -4.23 5.78 11.23
N PRO A 67 -3.53 4.64 11.41
CA PRO A 67 -3.95 3.64 12.37
C PRO A 67 -4.04 4.18 13.79
N PRO A 68 -5.05 3.80 14.59
CA PRO A 68 -5.25 4.28 15.97
C PRO A 68 -4.08 3.96 16.90
N SER A 69 -3.39 2.84 16.66
CA SER A 69 -2.21 2.42 17.43
C SER A 69 -0.92 3.14 17.01
N GLY A 70 -0.99 4.06 16.06
CA GLY A 70 0.13 4.86 15.58
C GLY A 70 0.78 5.65 16.70
N THR A 71 1.57 4.96 17.52
CA THR A 71 2.35 5.54 18.60
C THR A 71 3.80 5.75 18.16
N GLY A 72 4.42 6.81 18.62
CA GLY A 72 5.83 7.08 18.37
C GLY A 72 6.10 7.92 17.13
N ARG A 73 7.33 7.78 16.57
CA ARG A 73 7.87 8.65 15.51
C ARG A 73 7.03 8.69 14.22
N TYR A 74 6.24 7.67 13.94
CA TYR A 74 5.42 7.60 12.73
C TYR A 74 4.11 8.37 12.88
N ALA A 75 3.50 8.35 14.06
CA ALA A 75 2.29 9.13 14.35
C ALA A 75 2.52 10.62 14.10
N ALA A 76 3.63 11.17 14.60
CA ALA A 76 3.95 12.58 14.43
C ALA A 76 4.13 12.98 12.94
N ALA A 77 4.70 12.10 12.11
CA ALA A 77 4.85 12.36 10.68
C ALA A 77 3.49 12.34 9.97
N ILE A 78 2.62 11.36 10.30
CA ILE A 78 1.27 11.25 9.76
C ILE A 78 0.44 12.46 10.21
N ASP A 79 0.44 12.79 11.50
CA ASP A 79 -0.31 13.91 12.06
C ASP A 79 0.10 15.23 11.40
N SER A 80 1.40 15.46 11.25
CA SER A 80 1.92 16.64 10.56
C SER A 80 1.43 16.73 9.12
N TYR A 81 1.37 15.60 8.42
CA TYR A 81 0.89 15.54 7.05
C TYR A 81 -0.62 15.77 6.97
N CYS A 82 -1.40 15.15 7.86
CA CYS A 82 -2.85 15.27 7.92
C CYS A 82 -3.34 16.65 8.39
N THR A 83 -2.53 17.38 9.14
CA THR A 83 -2.85 18.75 9.60
C THR A 83 -2.26 19.83 8.69
N SER A 84 -1.47 19.44 7.68
CA SER A 84 -0.88 20.40 6.75
C SER A 84 -1.96 21.10 5.91
N THR A 85 -1.71 22.37 5.61
CA THR A 85 -2.57 23.23 4.77
C THR A 85 -2.87 22.59 3.41
N PRO A 86 -4.00 22.93 2.77
CA PRO A 86 -4.30 22.46 1.43
C PRO A 86 -3.09 22.62 0.51
N VAL A 87 -2.76 21.53 -0.19
CA VAL A 87 -1.64 21.52 -1.12
C VAL A 87 -2.13 22.00 -2.46
N THR A 88 -1.31 22.82 -3.14
CA THR A 88 -1.58 23.24 -4.50
C THR A 88 -0.52 22.66 -5.42
N ALA A 89 -0.95 21.98 -6.47
CA ALA A 89 -0.08 21.49 -7.52
C ALA A 89 0.58 22.63 -8.29
N ARG A 90 1.65 22.37 -9.03
CA ARG A 90 2.40 23.37 -9.79
C ARG A 90 1.56 24.10 -10.84
N ASP A 91 0.52 23.47 -11.36
CA ASP A 91 -0.44 23.99 -12.33
C ASP A 91 -1.63 24.74 -11.69
N GLY A 92 -1.60 24.93 -10.37
CA GLY A 92 -2.64 25.63 -9.61
C GLY A 92 -3.80 24.76 -9.16
N ARG A 93 -3.84 23.46 -9.49
CA ARG A 93 -4.87 22.54 -9.00
C ARG A 93 -4.74 22.34 -7.50
N ARG A 94 -5.89 22.23 -6.85
CA ARG A 94 -5.98 21.86 -5.44
C ARG A 94 -5.78 20.34 -5.30
N ILE A 95 -4.96 19.94 -4.35
CA ILE A 95 -4.78 18.54 -3.93
C ILE A 95 -5.47 18.39 -2.58
N ASP A 96 -6.48 17.53 -2.54
CA ASP A 96 -7.21 17.22 -1.31
C ASP A 96 -6.57 16.03 -0.60
N ILE A 97 -6.26 16.22 0.69
CA ILE A 97 -5.70 15.16 1.55
C ILE A 97 -6.78 14.76 2.54
N GLU A 98 -7.15 13.49 2.52
CA GLU A 98 -8.10 12.89 3.46
C GLU A 98 -7.38 11.82 4.29
N CYS A 99 -7.33 12.01 5.61
CA CYS A 99 -6.78 11.04 6.53
C CYS A 99 -7.90 10.19 7.12
N PHE A 100 -7.68 8.87 7.18
CA PHE A 100 -8.67 7.93 7.68
C PHE A 100 -8.06 6.95 8.68
N ALA A 101 -8.84 6.57 9.69
CA ALA A 101 -8.46 5.52 10.64
C ALA A 101 -9.06 4.19 10.17
N PRO A 102 -8.25 3.14 9.96
CA PRO A 102 -8.78 1.80 9.72
C PRO A 102 -9.40 1.22 11.00
N ASP A 103 -10.42 0.37 10.85
CA ASP A 103 -11.07 -0.30 11.98
C ASP A 103 -10.12 -1.28 12.69
N VAL A 104 -9.18 -1.85 11.94
CA VAL A 104 -8.16 -2.77 12.43
C VAL A 104 -6.79 -2.31 11.94
N ASP A 105 -5.82 -2.25 12.86
CA ASP A 105 -4.44 -1.84 12.58
C ASP A 105 -3.64 -2.94 11.87
N THR A 106 -4.05 -3.21 10.64
CA THR A 106 -3.43 -4.20 9.74
C THR A 106 -3.54 -3.73 8.29
N THR A 107 -2.70 -4.25 7.41
CA THR A 107 -2.80 -3.97 5.95
C THR A 107 -4.19 -4.31 5.38
N GLU A 108 -4.81 -5.39 5.88
CA GLU A 108 -6.18 -5.78 5.56
C GLU A 108 -7.18 -4.67 5.95
N GLY A 109 -7.09 -4.16 7.19
CA GLY A 109 -7.95 -3.07 7.67
C GLY A 109 -7.72 -1.76 6.91
N GLU A 110 -6.47 -1.42 6.62
CA GLU A 110 -6.15 -0.23 5.81
C GLU A 110 -6.73 -0.33 4.40
N THR A 111 -6.62 -1.51 3.78
CA THR A 111 -7.16 -1.76 2.45
C THR A 111 -8.68 -1.64 2.43
N THR A 112 -9.38 -2.32 3.35
CA THR A 112 -10.85 -2.28 3.41
C THR A 112 -11.39 -0.87 3.67
N ALA A 113 -10.73 -0.10 4.54
CA ALA A 113 -11.10 1.29 4.81
C ALA A 113 -10.86 2.19 3.59
N ALA A 114 -9.67 2.09 2.96
CA ALA A 114 -9.33 2.90 1.79
C ALA A 114 -10.23 2.61 0.59
N THR A 115 -10.52 1.34 0.30
CA THR A 115 -11.38 0.95 -0.82
C THR A 115 -12.84 1.31 -0.57
N ARG A 116 -13.33 1.24 0.66
CA ARG A 116 -14.66 1.76 1.04
C ARG A 116 -14.75 3.27 0.74
N ILE A 117 -13.77 4.07 1.18
CA ILE A 117 -13.73 5.51 0.87
C ILE A 117 -13.68 5.74 -0.64
N ALA A 118 -12.87 4.97 -1.36
CA ALA A 118 -12.76 5.07 -2.82
C ALA A 118 -14.12 4.83 -3.51
N HIS A 119 -14.87 3.82 -3.08
CA HIS A 119 -16.23 3.55 -3.58
C HIS A 119 -17.21 4.68 -3.24
N GLU A 120 -17.19 5.18 -2.00
CA GLU A 120 -18.04 6.29 -1.55
C GLU A 120 -17.76 7.60 -2.33
N ARG A 121 -16.51 7.83 -2.74
CA ARG A 121 -16.07 8.99 -3.53
C ARG A 121 -16.23 8.76 -5.04
N GLY A 122 -16.55 7.56 -5.49
CA GLY A 122 -16.68 7.21 -6.90
C GLY A 122 -15.34 7.12 -7.63
N TYR A 123 -14.23 6.88 -6.93
CA TYR A 123 -12.92 6.66 -7.55
C TYR A 123 -12.92 5.34 -8.31
N ARG A 124 -12.29 5.33 -9.48
CA ARG A 124 -12.25 4.19 -10.40
C ARG A 124 -10.86 3.64 -10.62
N SER A 125 -9.83 4.32 -10.12
CA SER A 125 -8.43 3.92 -10.21
C SER A 125 -7.64 4.41 -9.00
N LEU A 126 -6.74 3.57 -8.48
CA LEU A 126 -5.94 3.86 -7.29
C LEU A 126 -4.45 3.64 -7.56
N LEU A 127 -3.60 4.51 -7.01
CA LEU A 127 -2.17 4.28 -6.86
C LEU A 127 -1.85 4.13 -5.38
N VAL A 128 -1.35 2.98 -4.96
CA VAL A 128 -0.98 2.75 -3.56
C VAL A 128 0.53 2.92 -3.39
N VAL A 129 0.92 3.74 -2.42
CA VAL A 129 2.33 4.03 -2.09
C VAL A 129 2.72 3.28 -0.83
N THR A 130 3.81 2.50 -0.93
CA THR A 130 4.35 1.71 0.17
C THR A 130 5.87 1.53 0.04
N TYR A 131 6.52 0.64 0.80
CA TYR A 131 7.92 0.29 0.58
C TYR A 131 8.06 -0.99 -0.26
N TRP A 132 9.21 -1.19 -0.89
CA TRP A 132 9.47 -2.24 -1.87
C TRP A 132 9.03 -3.66 -1.45
N GLY A 133 9.32 -4.07 -0.23
CA GLY A 133 8.99 -5.42 0.24
C GLY A 133 7.49 -5.66 0.45
N HIS A 134 6.72 -4.59 0.65
CA HIS A 134 5.29 -4.63 0.93
C HIS A 134 4.42 -4.57 -0.34
N VAL A 135 4.99 -4.16 -1.48
CA VAL A 135 4.27 -3.92 -2.75
C VAL A 135 3.35 -5.08 -3.13
N SER A 136 3.87 -6.31 -3.17
CA SER A 136 3.09 -7.48 -3.63
C SER A 136 1.94 -7.84 -2.70
N ARG A 137 2.12 -7.70 -1.37
CA ARG A 137 1.05 -7.97 -0.39
C ARG A 137 -0.04 -6.90 -0.43
N VAL A 138 0.34 -5.65 -0.55
CA VAL A 138 -0.59 -4.52 -0.68
C VAL A 138 -1.39 -4.67 -1.98
N ARG A 139 -0.73 -4.92 -3.10
CA ARG A 139 -1.40 -5.17 -4.38
C ARG A 139 -2.47 -6.24 -4.24
N MET A 140 -2.12 -7.40 -3.68
CA MET A 140 -3.06 -8.50 -3.53
C MET A 140 -4.31 -8.11 -2.74
N TYR A 141 -4.15 -7.40 -1.61
CA TYR A 141 -5.30 -6.97 -0.82
C TYR A 141 -6.17 -5.93 -1.56
N PHE A 142 -5.54 -4.94 -2.20
CA PHE A 142 -6.30 -3.93 -2.94
C PHE A 142 -7.03 -4.50 -4.15
N GLU A 143 -6.41 -5.41 -4.90
CA GLU A 143 -7.06 -6.10 -6.03
C GLU A 143 -8.20 -7.03 -5.59
N GLN A 144 -8.23 -7.48 -4.34
CA GLN A 144 -9.36 -8.24 -3.77
C GLN A 144 -10.56 -7.34 -3.42
N CYS A 145 -10.32 -6.08 -3.08
CA CYS A 145 -11.31 -5.19 -2.49
C CYS A 145 -11.74 -4.03 -3.41
N PHE A 146 -11.10 -3.83 -4.53
CA PHE A 146 -11.37 -2.72 -5.44
C PHE A 146 -11.55 -3.21 -6.87
N ASP A 147 -12.70 -2.86 -7.47
CA ASP A 147 -13.08 -3.34 -8.80
C ASP A 147 -12.34 -2.66 -9.96
N GLY A 148 -11.69 -1.52 -9.68
CA GLY A 148 -10.94 -0.75 -10.67
C GLY A 148 -9.46 -1.11 -10.75
N PRO A 149 -8.71 -0.51 -11.69
CA PRO A 149 -7.26 -0.64 -11.75
C PRO A 149 -6.57 -0.21 -10.45
N VAL A 150 -5.73 -1.10 -9.93
CA VAL A 150 -4.86 -0.86 -8.79
C VAL A 150 -3.41 -0.85 -9.25
N TYR A 151 -2.78 0.28 -9.06
CA TYR A 151 -1.34 0.46 -9.26
C TYR A 151 -0.66 0.50 -7.91
N VAL A 152 0.54 -0.05 -7.80
CA VAL A 152 1.31 0.01 -6.55
C VAL A 152 2.73 0.43 -6.85
N THR A 153 3.21 1.42 -6.11
CA THR A 153 4.58 1.92 -6.22
C THR A 153 5.31 1.87 -4.88
N ASP A 154 6.62 1.73 -4.95
CA ASP A 154 7.47 1.88 -3.78
C ASP A 154 8.08 3.27 -3.70
N THR A 155 8.51 3.62 -2.49
CA THR A 155 9.20 4.89 -2.28
C THR A 155 10.62 4.83 -2.83
N PRO A 156 11.13 5.92 -3.42
CA PRO A 156 12.50 5.94 -3.95
C PRO A 156 13.56 5.92 -2.85
N ARG A 157 13.18 6.24 -1.60
CA ARG A 157 14.11 6.25 -0.48
C ARG A 157 14.19 4.88 0.21
N PRO A 158 15.39 4.40 0.54
CA PRO A 158 15.55 3.14 1.24
C PRO A 158 14.83 3.14 2.59
N THR A 159 14.08 2.09 2.86
CA THR A 159 13.49 1.86 4.18
C THR A 159 14.56 1.39 5.18
N SER A 160 14.34 1.66 6.48
CA SER A 160 15.15 1.10 7.57
C SER A 160 14.90 -0.38 7.83
N ILE A 161 13.91 -0.98 7.15
CA ILE A 161 13.54 -2.39 7.29
C ILE A 161 14.61 -3.27 6.64
N SER A 162 15.19 -4.22 7.39
CA SER A 162 16.19 -5.12 6.84
C SER A 162 15.58 -6.06 5.78
N ARG A 163 16.37 -6.38 4.74
CA ARG A 163 15.92 -7.29 3.66
C ARG A 163 15.50 -8.67 4.18
N ARG A 164 16.18 -9.20 5.21
CA ARG A 164 15.84 -10.51 5.81
C ARG A 164 14.48 -10.46 6.51
N TYR A 165 14.25 -9.42 7.30
CA TYR A 165 12.96 -9.22 7.96
C TYR A 165 11.85 -9.05 6.94
N ALA A 166 12.02 -8.17 5.94
CA ALA A 166 11.07 -7.96 4.88
C ALA A 166 10.74 -9.27 4.16
N LEU A 167 11.75 -10.05 3.76
CA LEU A 167 11.54 -11.32 3.08
C LEU A 167 10.67 -12.29 3.91
N LEU A 168 11.01 -12.50 5.18
CA LEU A 168 10.27 -13.44 6.03
C LEU A 168 8.86 -12.93 6.36
N HIS A 169 8.76 -11.67 6.79
CA HIS A 169 7.50 -11.07 7.22
C HIS A 169 6.53 -10.89 6.05
N GLU A 170 7.01 -10.35 4.94
CA GLU A 170 6.16 -10.06 3.78
C GLU A 170 5.80 -11.33 2.99
N THR A 171 6.70 -12.33 2.92
CA THR A 171 6.34 -13.63 2.33
C THR A 171 5.22 -14.31 3.12
N GLY A 172 5.32 -14.32 4.46
CA GLY A 172 4.25 -14.84 5.32
C GLY A 172 2.94 -14.05 5.16
N GLY A 173 3.03 -12.73 5.13
CA GLY A 173 1.88 -11.86 4.92
C GLY A 173 1.23 -12.00 3.55
N TYR A 174 2.03 -12.19 2.50
CA TYR A 174 1.56 -12.45 1.14
C TYR A 174 0.80 -13.79 1.04
N LEU A 175 1.36 -14.85 1.63
CA LEU A 175 0.69 -16.15 1.70
C LEU A 175 -0.60 -16.09 2.52
N LYS A 176 -0.60 -15.32 3.63
CA LYS A 176 -1.83 -15.08 4.40
C LYS A 176 -2.89 -14.39 3.55
N ALA A 177 -2.54 -13.33 2.81
CA ALA A 177 -3.46 -12.60 1.95
C ALA A 177 -4.05 -13.48 0.84
N PHE A 178 -3.27 -14.42 0.32
CA PHE A 178 -3.72 -15.41 -0.67
C PHE A 178 -4.74 -16.41 -0.09
N ILE A 179 -4.51 -16.88 1.14
CA ILE A 179 -5.36 -17.91 1.78
C ILE A 179 -6.61 -17.28 2.44
N ARG A 180 -6.50 -16.05 2.91
CA ARG A 180 -7.57 -15.30 3.58
C ARG A 180 -7.72 -13.93 2.91
N PRO A 181 -8.54 -13.83 1.86
CA PRO A 181 -8.85 -12.56 1.22
C PRO A 181 -9.43 -11.56 2.23
N ALA A 182 -9.18 -10.26 2.00
CA ALA A 182 -9.72 -9.19 2.84
C ALA A 182 -11.20 -8.92 2.52
N CYS A 183 -11.58 -9.11 1.28
CA CYS A 183 -12.90 -8.92 0.71
C CYS A 183 -13.26 -10.10 -0.18
#